data_79679fb6ab156709fa179670411fe954
#
_entry.id   79679fb6ab156709fa179670411fe954
#
_cell.length_a   1.000
_cell.length_b   1.000
_cell.length_c   1.000
_cell.angle_alpha   90.00
_cell.angle_beta   90.00
_cell.angle_gamma   90.00
#
_symmetry.space_group_name_H-M   'P 1'
#
loop_
_entity.id
_entity.type
_entity.pdbx_description
1 polymer ?
#
loop_
_entity_poly.entity_id
_entity_poly.type
_entity_poly.pdbx_seq_one_letter_code
_entity_poly.pdbx_strand_id
1 'polypeptide(L)'
;MQRFGALLFGLALLFPLAGLFARVGPWHWTNGTLDAVRVSLGLTGLAMVIVVALGTPMALYVARAPSRERIIWQAVLLVSVLLPPLALGILLSLAFGTRFSNTSLAFVVTQVYVSIGYYVLGAIAALETVPRSLEVQAGLLGHDPWSVFWRVTYPIARLGFAVALSLAWVRALTEFGAILVTAYYPAGMPVAIWTNLENFGLPAVLPLLVVFLATALPLPWLAHVLAQRRALTHRA
;
A
#
# COMPACT_ATOMS: atom_id res chain seq x y z
N MET A 1 -25.98 -24.45 -3.00
CA MET A 1 -24.68 -24.86 -2.40
C MET A 1 -23.61 -23.75 -2.49
N GLN A 2 -23.36 -23.11 -3.64
CA GLN A 2 -22.30 -22.09 -3.79
C GLN A 2 -22.49 -20.86 -2.86
N ARG A 3 -23.70 -20.33 -2.72
CA ARG A 3 -24.00 -19.16 -1.85
C ARG A 3 -23.78 -19.47 -0.36
N PHE A 4 -24.14 -20.69 0.08
CA PHE A 4 -23.95 -21.14 1.47
C PHE A 4 -22.45 -21.30 1.81
N GLY A 5 -21.67 -21.89 0.89
CA GLY A 5 -20.22 -21.98 1.03
C GLY A 5 -19.53 -20.59 1.08
N ALA A 6 -19.97 -19.65 0.24
CA ALA A 6 -19.45 -18.27 0.25
C ALA A 6 -19.77 -17.53 1.56
N LEU A 7 -20.98 -17.74 2.11
CA LEU A 7 -21.37 -17.16 3.42
C LEU A 7 -20.54 -17.74 4.57
N LEU A 8 -20.37 -19.06 4.62
CA LEU A 8 -19.54 -19.71 5.63
C LEU A 8 -18.08 -19.24 5.57
N PHE A 9 -17.53 -19.14 4.37
CA PHE A 9 -16.17 -18.63 4.18
C PHE A 9 -16.03 -17.17 4.61
N GLY A 10 -16.99 -16.32 4.26
CA GLY A 10 -17.03 -14.92 4.70
C GLY A 10 -17.14 -14.79 6.23
N LEU A 11 -17.97 -15.59 6.88
CA LEU A 11 -18.11 -15.64 8.34
C LEU A 11 -16.81 -16.12 9.01
N ALA A 12 -16.14 -17.13 8.44
CA ALA A 12 -14.87 -17.63 8.95
C ALA A 12 -13.75 -16.54 8.87
N LEU A 13 -13.72 -15.77 7.78
CA LEU A 13 -12.78 -14.64 7.64
C LEU A 13 -13.06 -13.50 8.62
N LEU A 14 -14.33 -13.25 8.94
CA LEU A 14 -14.73 -12.17 9.85
C LEU A 14 -14.70 -12.60 11.33
N PHE A 15 -14.59 -13.90 11.62
CA PHE A 15 -14.60 -14.43 12.98
C PHE A 15 -13.57 -13.78 13.93
N PRO A 16 -12.29 -13.57 13.52
CA PRO A 16 -11.32 -12.88 14.38
C PRO A 16 -11.73 -11.44 14.71
N LEU A 17 -12.39 -10.75 13.77
CA LEU A 17 -12.89 -9.38 13.97
C LEU A 17 -14.10 -9.36 14.94
N ALA A 18 -14.95 -10.38 14.89
CA ALA A 18 -16.05 -10.52 15.86
C ALA A 18 -15.51 -10.65 17.30
N GLY A 19 -14.40 -11.36 17.50
CA GLY A 19 -13.71 -11.44 18.79
C GLY A 19 -13.18 -10.09 19.28
N LEU A 20 -12.76 -9.22 18.37
CA LEU A 20 -12.36 -7.84 18.68
C LEU A 20 -13.53 -7.05 19.25
N PHE A 21 -14.69 -7.05 18.56
CA PHE A 21 -15.87 -6.30 18.98
C PHE A 21 -16.53 -6.84 20.24
N ALA A 22 -16.49 -8.16 20.45
CA ALA A 22 -17.06 -8.80 21.65
C ALA A 22 -16.27 -8.50 22.93
N ARG A 23 -15.01 -8.09 22.81
CA ARG A 23 -14.11 -7.85 23.96
C ARG A 23 -13.69 -6.39 24.10
N VAL A 24 -14.27 -5.48 23.35
CA VAL A 24 -14.06 -4.03 23.52
C VAL A 24 -14.69 -3.63 24.86
N GLY A 25 -13.87 -3.64 25.89
CA GLY A 25 -14.18 -3.07 27.20
C GLY A 25 -14.04 -1.54 27.19
N PRO A 26 -14.04 -0.89 28.34
CA PRO A 26 -13.80 0.54 28.42
C PRO A 26 -12.48 0.90 27.74
N TRP A 27 -12.53 1.88 26.83
CA TRP A 27 -11.39 2.30 26.01
C TRP A 27 -10.30 2.89 26.88
N HIS A 28 -9.22 2.17 27.08
CA HIS A 28 -8.03 2.69 27.73
C HIS A 28 -7.08 3.27 26.67
N TRP A 29 -7.22 4.58 26.44
CA TRP A 29 -6.25 5.31 25.61
C TRP A 29 -4.94 5.44 26.37
N THR A 30 -3.91 4.82 25.88
CA THR A 30 -2.55 5.03 26.41
C THR A 30 -2.01 6.38 25.93
N ASN A 31 -1.20 7.03 26.77
CA ASN A 31 -0.43 8.19 26.34
C ASN A 31 0.46 7.78 25.15
N GLY A 32 0.33 8.45 24.01
CA GLY A 32 1.06 8.09 22.79
C GLY A 32 0.24 7.41 21.68
N THR A 33 -0.99 6.95 21.97
CA THR A 33 -1.87 6.38 20.91
C THR A 33 -2.09 7.37 19.77
N LEU A 34 -2.41 8.62 20.07
CA LEU A 34 -2.61 9.68 19.07
C LEU A 34 -1.32 9.99 18.29
N ASP A 35 -0.19 9.97 18.97
CA ASP A 35 1.11 10.21 18.33
C ASP A 35 1.47 9.06 17.37
N ALA A 36 1.20 7.81 17.75
CA ALA A 36 1.39 6.67 16.86
C ALA A 36 0.50 6.74 15.61
N VAL A 37 -0.73 7.23 15.74
CA VAL A 37 -1.64 7.47 14.60
C VAL A 37 -1.09 8.58 13.70
N ARG A 38 -0.68 9.72 14.26
CA ARG A 38 -0.09 10.85 13.51
C ARG A 38 1.18 10.44 12.78
N VAL A 39 2.08 9.72 13.46
CA VAL A 39 3.32 9.20 12.89
C VAL A 39 3.00 8.26 11.72
N SER A 40 2.13 7.26 11.93
CA SER A 40 1.78 6.33 10.85
C SER A 40 1.15 7.03 9.66
N LEU A 41 0.12 7.84 9.86
CA LEU A 41 -0.59 8.48 8.75
C LEU A 41 0.27 9.52 8.04
N GLY A 42 1.00 10.34 8.79
CA GLY A 42 1.86 11.39 8.24
C GLY A 42 3.03 10.84 7.44
N LEU A 43 3.79 9.90 8.02
CA LEU A 43 4.97 9.34 7.37
C LEU A 43 4.59 8.35 6.26
N THR A 44 3.50 7.56 6.42
CA THR A 44 2.98 6.74 5.32
C THR A 44 2.45 7.60 4.18
N GLY A 45 1.75 8.69 4.49
CA GLY A 45 1.31 9.65 3.47
C GLY A 45 2.47 10.21 2.65
N LEU A 46 3.55 10.62 3.33
CA LEU A 46 4.78 11.07 2.67
C LEU A 46 5.43 9.97 1.83
N ALA A 47 5.50 8.74 2.36
CA ALA A 47 6.01 7.60 1.61
C ALA A 47 5.19 7.34 0.34
N MET A 48 3.86 7.44 0.39
CA MET A 48 3.00 7.27 -0.79
C MET A 48 3.22 8.35 -1.86
N VAL A 49 3.47 9.58 -1.47
CA VAL A 49 3.85 10.64 -2.43
C VAL A 49 5.12 10.25 -3.18
N ILE A 50 6.14 9.76 -2.46
CA ILE A 50 7.41 9.30 -3.06
C ILE A 50 7.17 8.07 -3.94
N VAL A 51 6.37 7.09 -3.48
CA VAL A 51 6.03 5.88 -4.24
C VAL A 51 5.34 6.23 -5.56
N VAL A 52 4.39 7.16 -5.55
CA VAL A 52 3.71 7.61 -6.79
C VAL A 52 4.67 8.38 -7.69
N ALA A 53 5.47 9.30 -7.12
CA ALA A 53 6.40 10.13 -7.90
C ALA A 53 7.48 9.30 -8.61
N LEU A 54 8.03 8.28 -7.94
CA LEU A 54 9.07 7.40 -8.51
C LEU A 54 8.47 6.20 -9.26
N GLY A 55 7.39 5.63 -8.74
CA GLY A 55 6.79 4.42 -9.26
C GLY A 55 6.01 4.63 -10.55
N THR A 56 5.35 5.79 -10.74
CA THR A 56 4.58 6.05 -11.97
C THR A 56 5.47 6.14 -13.22
N PRO A 57 6.58 6.89 -13.24
CA PRO A 57 7.51 6.88 -14.36
C PRO A 57 8.10 5.48 -14.62
N MET A 58 8.45 4.75 -13.56
CA MET A 58 8.96 3.37 -13.68
C MET A 58 7.91 2.44 -14.29
N ALA A 59 6.65 2.52 -13.85
CA ALA A 59 5.55 1.74 -14.40
C ALA A 59 5.30 2.04 -15.88
N LEU A 60 5.34 3.33 -16.27
CA LEU A 60 5.21 3.76 -17.66
C LEU A 60 6.34 3.19 -18.53
N TYR A 61 7.57 3.27 -18.04
CA TYR A 61 8.72 2.70 -18.73
C TYR A 61 8.55 1.19 -18.92
N VAL A 62 8.32 0.44 -17.86
CA VAL A 62 8.22 -1.02 -17.89
C VAL A 62 7.02 -1.50 -18.71
N ALA A 63 5.86 -0.84 -18.63
CA ALA A 63 4.67 -1.19 -19.42
C ALA A 63 4.89 -1.01 -20.93
N ARG A 64 5.83 -0.16 -21.35
CA ARG A 64 6.13 0.13 -22.76
C ARG A 64 7.46 -0.47 -23.24
N ALA A 65 8.24 -1.06 -22.33
CA ALA A 65 9.53 -1.67 -22.62
C ALA A 65 9.40 -2.92 -23.52
N PRO A 66 10.46 -3.28 -24.27
CA PRO A 66 10.55 -4.55 -24.97
C PRO A 66 10.41 -5.74 -24.03
N SER A 67 9.90 -6.88 -24.53
CA SER A 67 9.56 -8.04 -23.71
C SER A 67 10.70 -8.52 -22.79
N ARG A 68 11.95 -8.48 -23.24
CA ARG A 68 13.12 -8.90 -22.43
C ARG A 68 13.36 -7.98 -21.23
N GLU A 69 13.38 -6.68 -21.47
CA GLU A 69 13.59 -5.67 -20.41
C GLU A 69 12.44 -5.70 -19.41
N ARG A 70 11.21 -5.83 -19.92
CA ARG A 70 10.02 -5.93 -19.11
C ARG A 70 10.10 -7.11 -18.13
N ILE A 71 10.49 -8.31 -18.60
CA ILE A 71 10.65 -9.49 -17.74
C ILE A 71 11.68 -9.23 -16.65
N ILE A 72 12.83 -8.62 -16.98
CA ILE A 72 13.89 -8.32 -16.02
C ILE A 72 13.36 -7.37 -14.94
N TRP A 73 12.73 -6.27 -15.33
CA TRP A 73 12.21 -5.30 -14.36
C TRP A 73 11.07 -5.86 -13.51
N GLN A 74 10.18 -6.65 -14.10
CA GLN A 74 9.13 -7.34 -13.33
C GLN A 74 9.73 -8.33 -12.34
N ALA A 75 10.79 -9.06 -12.71
CA ALA A 75 11.49 -9.95 -11.78
C ALA A 75 12.13 -9.17 -10.62
N VAL A 76 12.79 -8.04 -10.89
CA VAL A 76 13.35 -7.16 -9.85
C VAL A 76 12.26 -6.64 -8.89
N LEU A 77 11.11 -6.20 -9.43
CA LEU A 77 9.97 -5.76 -8.64
C LEU A 77 9.39 -6.89 -7.79
N LEU A 78 9.30 -8.11 -8.35
CA LEU A 78 8.84 -9.28 -7.60
C LEU A 78 9.79 -9.63 -6.46
N VAL A 79 11.12 -9.53 -6.65
CA VAL A 79 12.09 -9.71 -5.54
C VAL A 79 11.79 -8.73 -4.41
N SER A 80 11.50 -7.45 -4.71
CA SER A 80 11.18 -6.46 -3.67
C SER A 80 9.90 -6.80 -2.91
N VAL A 81 8.91 -7.42 -3.57
CA VAL A 81 7.65 -7.85 -2.96
C VAL A 81 7.81 -9.12 -2.12
N LEU A 82 8.65 -10.05 -2.57
CA LEU A 82 8.86 -11.35 -1.93
C LEU A 82 9.87 -11.30 -0.78
N LEU A 83 10.68 -10.23 -0.70
CA LEU A 83 11.68 -10.11 0.35
C LEU A 83 11.02 -10.07 1.73
N PRO A 84 11.39 -10.96 2.67
CA PRO A 84 10.83 -10.94 4.02
C PRO A 84 11.04 -9.58 4.69
N PRO A 85 10.00 -8.98 5.29
CA PRO A 85 10.09 -7.62 5.84
C PRO A 85 11.21 -7.43 6.85
N LEU A 86 11.41 -8.39 7.75
CA LEU A 86 12.48 -8.33 8.74
C LEU A 86 13.87 -8.33 8.08
N ALA A 87 14.06 -9.17 7.04
CA ALA A 87 15.30 -9.20 6.27
C ALA A 87 15.57 -7.87 5.57
N LEU A 88 14.52 -7.27 4.97
CA LEU A 88 14.62 -5.94 4.37
C LEU A 88 15.07 -4.89 5.40
N GLY A 89 14.49 -4.90 6.60
CA GLY A 89 14.89 -3.98 7.68
C GLY A 89 16.36 -4.12 8.05
N ILE A 90 16.86 -5.35 8.18
CA ILE A 90 18.28 -5.63 8.43
C ILE A 90 19.15 -5.10 7.28
N LEU A 91 18.79 -5.38 6.03
CA LEU A 91 19.54 -4.92 4.86
C LEU A 91 19.60 -3.40 4.77
N LEU A 92 18.50 -2.70 5.03
CA LEU A 92 18.47 -1.23 5.06
C LEU A 92 19.34 -0.67 6.18
N SER A 93 19.29 -1.27 7.38
CA SER A 93 20.12 -0.85 8.51
C SER A 93 21.62 -1.08 8.25
N LEU A 94 21.97 -2.16 7.57
CA LEU A 94 23.35 -2.43 7.14
C LEU A 94 23.81 -1.45 6.05
N ALA A 95 22.93 -1.13 5.08
CA ALA A 95 23.28 -0.25 3.97
C ALA A 95 23.45 1.22 4.39
N PHE A 96 22.58 1.72 5.28
CA PHE A 96 22.55 3.14 5.67
C PHE A 96 23.24 3.42 7.02
N GLY A 97 23.53 2.39 7.78
CA GLY A 97 24.23 2.49 9.08
C GLY A 97 23.37 3.00 10.23
N THR A 98 23.97 3.11 11.41
CA THR A 98 23.28 3.41 12.67
C THR A 98 22.68 4.81 12.75
N ARG A 99 23.22 5.79 12.02
CA ARG A 99 22.68 7.16 11.99
C ARG A 99 21.34 7.25 11.26
N PHE A 100 21.05 6.30 10.39
CA PHE A 100 19.78 6.18 9.68
C PHE A 100 18.70 5.62 10.60
N SER A 101 19.02 4.62 11.42
CA SER A 101 18.05 3.92 12.26
C SER A 101 17.40 4.84 13.30
N ASN A 102 16.14 4.55 13.63
CA ASN A 102 15.33 5.32 14.57
C ASN A 102 15.13 6.80 14.19
N THR A 103 14.93 7.05 12.90
CA THR A 103 14.59 8.37 12.37
C THR A 103 13.29 8.32 11.54
N SER A 104 12.62 9.47 11.41
CA SER A 104 11.48 9.60 10.50
C SER A 104 11.86 9.30 9.05
N LEU A 105 13.13 9.57 8.66
CA LEU A 105 13.66 9.23 7.35
C LEU A 105 13.71 7.70 7.15
N ALA A 106 14.22 6.96 8.15
CA ALA A 106 14.24 5.50 8.11
C ALA A 106 12.84 4.92 7.98
N PHE A 107 11.87 5.48 8.70
CA PHE A 107 10.48 5.09 8.62
C PHE A 107 9.95 5.25 7.18
N VAL A 108 10.11 6.44 6.59
CA VAL A 108 9.62 6.74 5.23
C VAL A 108 10.33 5.88 4.18
N VAL A 109 11.66 5.78 4.23
CA VAL A 109 12.44 4.98 3.28
C VAL A 109 12.02 3.51 3.35
N THR A 110 11.89 2.96 4.55
CA THR A 110 11.45 1.57 4.74
C THR A 110 10.06 1.35 4.11
N GLN A 111 9.11 2.26 4.35
CA GLN A 111 7.78 2.16 3.76
C GLN A 111 7.77 2.28 2.24
N VAL A 112 8.61 3.14 1.67
CA VAL A 112 8.80 3.22 0.22
C VAL A 112 9.28 1.88 -0.33
N TYR A 113 10.32 1.28 0.26
CA TYR A 113 10.87 0.00 -0.21
C TYR A 113 9.85 -1.14 -0.15
N VAL A 114 9.07 -1.26 0.92
CA VAL A 114 8.10 -2.36 1.08
C VAL A 114 6.88 -2.20 0.18
N SER A 115 6.56 -0.99 -0.28
CA SER A 115 5.30 -0.71 -0.98
C SER A 115 5.46 -0.37 -2.47
N ILE A 116 6.66 0.09 -2.90
CA ILE A 116 6.88 0.53 -4.27
C ILE A 116 6.67 -0.60 -5.30
N GLY A 117 7.09 -1.83 -4.99
CA GLY A 117 6.87 -3.00 -5.85
C GLY A 117 5.38 -3.27 -6.08
N TYR A 118 4.56 -3.20 -5.02
CA TYR A 118 3.10 -3.36 -5.12
C TYR A 118 2.46 -2.29 -5.99
N TYR A 119 2.88 -1.02 -5.80
CA TYR A 119 2.38 0.08 -6.61
C TYR A 119 2.77 -0.08 -8.08
N VAL A 120 4.04 -0.31 -8.37
CA VAL A 120 4.56 -0.37 -9.74
C VAL A 120 3.96 -1.53 -10.52
N LEU A 121 3.88 -2.73 -9.92
CA LEU A 121 3.24 -3.88 -10.56
C LEU A 121 1.76 -3.64 -10.83
N GLY A 122 1.02 -3.07 -9.89
CA GLY A 122 -0.37 -2.70 -10.08
C GLY A 122 -0.56 -1.60 -11.13
N ALA A 123 0.34 -0.60 -11.16
CA ALA A 123 0.33 0.46 -12.15
C ALA A 123 0.66 -0.04 -13.57
N ILE A 124 1.59 -1.01 -13.71
CA ILE A 124 1.87 -1.69 -14.99
C ILE A 124 0.59 -2.36 -15.48
N ALA A 125 -0.08 -3.15 -14.65
CA ALA A 125 -1.33 -3.81 -15.00
C ALA A 125 -2.42 -2.80 -15.41
N ALA A 126 -2.51 -1.65 -14.73
CA ALA A 126 -3.42 -0.57 -15.11
C ALA A 126 -3.08 0.02 -16.49
N LEU A 127 -1.81 0.26 -16.77
CA LEU A 127 -1.33 0.80 -18.05
C LEU A 127 -1.55 -0.15 -19.22
N GLU A 128 -1.51 -1.46 -18.98
CA GLU A 128 -1.79 -2.49 -19.99
C GLU A 128 -3.24 -2.50 -20.46
N THR A 129 -4.16 -1.95 -19.69
CA THR A 129 -5.56 -1.79 -20.12
C THR A 129 -5.73 -0.67 -21.16
N VAL A 130 -4.72 0.19 -21.34
CA VAL A 130 -4.75 1.30 -22.29
C VAL A 130 -4.29 0.84 -23.66
N PRO A 131 -5.14 0.87 -24.71
CA PRO A 131 -4.73 0.50 -26.05
C PRO A 131 -3.62 1.40 -26.57
N ARG A 132 -2.48 0.80 -26.94
CA ARG A 132 -1.30 1.52 -27.41
C ARG A 132 -1.58 2.35 -28.68
N SER A 133 -2.55 1.90 -29.49
CA SER A 133 -3.02 2.62 -30.68
C SER A 133 -3.54 4.02 -30.39
N LEU A 134 -4.21 4.23 -29.24
CA LEU A 134 -4.71 5.54 -28.84
C LEU A 134 -3.57 6.51 -28.49
N GLU A 135 -2.53 6.02 -27.83
CA GLU A 135 -1.34 6.82 -27.50
C GLU A 135 -0.58 7.23 -28.79
N VAL A 136 -0.42 6.27 -29.73
CA VAL A 136 0.23 6.51 -31.01
C VAL A 136 -0.58 7.52 -31.86
N GLN A 137 -1.89 7.36 -31.94
CA GLN A 137 -2.77 8.29 -32.69
C GLN A 137 -2.69 9.70 -32.10
N ALA A 138 -2.72 9.85 -30.78
CA ALA A 138 -2.56 11.15 -30.13
C ALA A 138 -1.20 11.79 -30.45
N GLY A 139 -0.13 11.00 -30.47
CA GLY A 139 1.22 11.46 -30.89
C GLY A 139 1.26 11.91 -32.35
N LEU A 140 0.61 11.18 -33.27
CA LEU A 140 0.51 11.57 -34.69
C LEU A 140 -0.28 12.88 -34.90
N LEU A 141 -1.20 13.20 -33.99
CA LEU A 141 -1.92 14.48 -33.98
C LEU A 141 -1.12 15.63 -33.36
N GLY A 142 0.18 15.41 -33.04
CA GLY A 142 1.09 16.44 -32.53
C GLY A 142 1.07 16.64 -31.02
N HIS A 143 0.42 15.74 -30.25
CA HIS A 143 0.50 15.81 -28.80
C HIS A 143 1.85 15.27 -28.28
N ASP A 144 2.47 16.03 -27.37
CA ASP A 144 3.68 15.62 -26.66
C ASP A 144 3.38 14.47 -25.66
N PRO A 145 4.37 13.67 -25.23
CA PRO A 145 4.17 12.53 -24.36
C PRO A 145 3.48 12.86 -23.03
N TRP A 146 3.72 14.06 -22.47
CA TRP A 146 3.06 14.51 -21.24
C TRP A 146 1.56 14.76 -21.44
N SER A 147 1.20 15.42 -22.53
CA SER A 147 -0.19 15.63 -22.93
C SER A 147 -0.91 14.30 -23.21
N VAL A 148 -0.24 13.36 -23.89
CA VAL A 148 -0.78 12.01 -24.15
C VAL A 148 -1.03 11.29 -22.81
N PHE A 149 -0.10 11.34 -21.86
CA PHE A 149 -0.29 10.74 -20.55
C PHE A 149 -1.54 11.30 -19.84
N TRP A 150 -1.67 12.62 -19.71
CA TRP A 150 -2.75 13.21 -18.93
C TRP A 150 -4.12 13.17 -19.63
N ARG A 151 -4.15 13.23 -20.97
CA ARG A 151 -5.40 13.29 -21.74
C ARG A 151 -5.90 11.94 -22.22
N VAL A 152 -5.03 10.95 -22.39
CA VAL A 152 -5.37 9.63 -22.93
C VAL A 152 -5.10 8.53 -21.90
N THR A 153 -3.83 8.36 -21.49
CA THR A 153 -3.39 7.23 -20.69
C THR A 153 -3.99 7.25 -19.28
N TYR A 154 -3.79 8.35 -18.55
CA TYR A 154 -4.25 8.46 -17.16
C TYR A 154 -5.78 8.36 -17.00
N PRO A 155 -6.63 9.05 -17.79
CA PRO A 155 -8.07 8.92 -17.65
C PRO A 155 -8.61 7.50 -17.85
N ILE A 156 -7.97 6.70 -18.71
CA ILE A 156 -8.32 5.29 -18.93
C ILE A 156 -7.84 4.43 -17.77
N ALA A 157 -6.57 4.58 -17.37
CA ALA A 157 -5.91 3.78 -16.36
C ALA A 157 -6.21 4.19 -14.90
N ARG A 158 -6.84 5.34 -14.65
CA ARG A 158 -6.95 5.97 -13.31
C ARG A 158 -7.51 5.08 -12.21
N LEU A 159 -8.46 4.20 -12.53
CA LEU A 159 -8.99 3.25 -11.54
C LEU A 159 -7.96 2.18 -11.18
N GLY A 160 -7.21 1.70 -12.16
CA GLY A 160 -6.13 0.77 -11.90
C GLY A 160 -5.02 1.41 -11.06
N PHE A 161 -4.68 2.68 -11.32
CA PHE A 161 -3.76 3.44 -10.44
C PHE A 161 -4.31 3.60 -9.02
N ALA A 162 -5.60 3.86 -8.86
CA ALA A 162 -6.23 3.94 -7.53
C ALA A 162 -6.15 2.60 -6.78
N VAL A 163 -6.38 1.49 -7.46
CA VAL A 163 -6.23 0.14 -6.89
C VAL A 163 -4.77 -0.12 -6.52
N ALA A 164 -3.81 0.19 -7.41
CA ALA A 164 -2.38 0.03 -7.14
C ALA A 164 -1.93 0.85 -5.92
N LEU A 165 -2.36 2.11 -5.82
CA LEU A 165 -2.08 2.98 -4.68
C LEU A 165 -2.71 2.44 -3.39
N SER A 166 -3.92 1.89 -3.46
CA SER A 166 -4.60 1.30 -2.31
C SER A 166 -3.85 0.08 -1.77
N LEU A 167 -3.34 -0.78 -2.64
CA LEU A 167 -2.54 -1.94 -2.24
C LEU A 167 -1.22 -1.51 -1.61
N ALA A 168 -0.54 -0.52 -2.20
CA ALA A 168 0.69 0.05 -1.67
C ALA A 168 0.47 0.72 -0.29
N TRP A 169 -0.63 1.47 -0.14
CA TRP A 169 -1.04 2.08 1.12
C TRP A 169 -1.21 1.06 2.24
N VAL A 170 -2.03 0.02 1.99
CA VAL A 170 -2.25 -1.03 2.99
C VAL A 170 -0.94 -1.72 3.31
N ARG A 171 -0.13 -2.07 2.29
CA ARG A 171 1.16 -2.73 2.50
C ARG A 171 2.11 -1.89 3.33
N ALA A 172 2.19 -0.58 3.08
CA ALA A 172 3.02 0.33 3.87
C ALA A 172 2.49 0.50 5.29
N LEU A 173 1.19 0.78 5.45
CA LEU A 173 0.59 1.04 6.75
C LEU A 173 0.66 -0.17 7.68
N THR A 174 0.54 -1.39 7.13
CA THR A 174 0.62 -2.65 7.90
C THR A 174 2.06 -3.13 8.12
N GLU A 175 3.07 -2.39 7.63
CA GLU A 175 4.47 -2.81 7.79
C GLU A 175 4.91 -2.72 9.25
N PHE A 176 5.30 -3.86 9.80
CA PHE A 176 5.82 -3.99 11.15
C PHE A 176 7.26 -4.49 11.17
N GLY A 177 7.56 -5.58 10.45
CA GLY A 177 8.81 -6.30 10.57
C GLY A 177 10.05 -5.49 10.19
N ALA A 178 10.00 -4.75 9.07
CA ALA A 178 11.10 -3.91 8.65
C ALA A 178 11.20 -2.65 9.53
N ILE A 179 10.06 -2.05 9.88
CA ILE A 179 9.99 -0.87 10.76
C ILE A 179 10.54 -1.19 12.15
N LEU A 180 10.27 -2.39 12.68
CA LEU A 180 10.80 -2.83 13.99
C LEU A 180 12.32 -2.72 14.05
N VAL A 181 13.01 -2.97 12.94
CA VAL A 181 14.48 -2.93 12.85
C VAL A 181 15.00 -1.54 12.50
N THR A 182 14.34 -0.86 11.54
CA THR A 182 14.87 0.40 10.99
C THR A 182 14.42 1.64 11.75
N ALA A 183 13.17 1.64 12.25
CA ALA A 183 12.51 2.82 12.81
C ALA A 183 11.56 2.44 13.96
N TYR A 184 12.09 1.73 14.96
CA TYR A 184 11.32 1.46 16.18
C TYR A 184 10.79 2.76 16.80
N TYR A 185 11.56 3.84 16.66
CA TYR A 185 11.17 5.19 17.04
C TYR A 185 11.42 6.16 15.85
N PRO A 186 10.49 7.08 15.52
CA PRO A 186 9.18 7.32 16.15
C PRO A 186 8.20 6.15 15.92
N ALA A 187 7.53 5.73 16.98
CA ALA A 187 6.66 4.55 16.94
C ALA A 187 5.38 4.82 16.13
N GLY A 188 5.24 4.11 15.01
CA GLY A 188 3.98 4.05 14.28
C GLY A 188 2.98 3.08 14.92
N MET A 189 1.73 3.05 14.40
CA MET A 189 0.66 2.19 14.94
C MET A 189 1.05 0.70 15.07
N PRO A 190 1.71 0.04 14.09
CA PRO A 190 2.07 -1.37 14.25
C PRO A 190 3.05 -1.62 15.41
N VAL A 191 4.04 -0.73 15.59
CA VAL A 191 4.98 -0.81 16.72
C VAL A 191 4.28 -0.50 18.04
N ALA A 192 3.40 0.51 18.08
CA ALA A 192 2.64 0.84 19.26
C ALA A 192 1.64 -0.27 19.67
N ILE A 193 1.04 -0.97 18.70
CA ILE A 193 0.23 -2.17 18.97
C ILE A 193 1.08 -3.25 19.65
N TRP A 194 2.27 -3.49 19.13
CA TRP A 194 3.20 -4.48 19.69
C TRP A 194 3.64 -4.11 21.11
N THR A 195 4.10 -2.88 21.33
CA THR A 195 4.56 -2.44 22.66
C THR A 195 3.44 -2.40 23.68
N ASN A 196 2.22 -2.02 23.30
CA ASN A 196 1.05 -2.09 24.18
C ASN A 196 0.70 -3.52 24.53
N LEU A 197 0.81 -4.46 23.59
CA LEU A 197 0.58 -5.88 23.85
C LEU A 197 1.58 -6.43 24.87
N GLU A 198 2.87 -6.13 24.71
CA GLU A 198 3.93 -6.61 25.62
C GLU A 198 3.83 -6.02 27.02
N ASN A 199 3.51 -4.71 27.12
CA ASN A 199 3.55 -4.02 28.42
C ASN A 199 2.23 -4.08 29.19
N PHE A 200 1.07 -4.12 28.49
CA PHE A 200 -0.25 -3.95 29.10
C PHE A 200 -1.25 -5.06 28.71
N GLY A 201 -0.87 -5.95 27.79
CA GLY A 201 -1.72 -7.04 27.30
C GLY A 201 -2.83 -6.59 26.33
N LEU A 202 -3.72 -7.54 26.00
CA LEU A 202 -4.76 -7.38 24.97
C LEU A 202 -5.69 -6.17 25.16
N PRO A 203 -6.16 -5.81 26.37
CA PRO A 203 -7.09 -4.69 26.52
C PRO A 203 -6.53 -3.34 26.03
N ALA A 204 -5.21 -3.12 26.16
CA ALA A 204 -4.56 -1.89 25.73
C ALA A 204 -4.34 -1.80 24.20
N VAL A 205 -4.43 -2.93 23.50
CA VAL A 205 -4.25 -3.02 22.05
C VAL A 205 -5.53 -2.68 21.30
N LEU A 206 -6.69 -3.05 21.84
CA LEU A 206 -7.97 -3.00 21.16
C LEU A 206 -8.33 -1.62 20.57
N PRO A 207 -8.19 -0.49 21.31
CA PRO A 207 -8.52 0.83 20.78
C PRO A 207 -7.65 1.18 19.55
N LEU A 208 -6.35 0.95 19.65
CA LEU A 208 -5.41 1.26 18.57
C LEU A 208 -5.62 0.36 17.35
N LEU A 209 -6.01 -0.91 17.57
CA LEU A 209 -6.32 -1.83 16.50
C LEU A 209 -7.57 -1.41 15.70
N VAL A 210 -8.61 -0.91 16.39
CA VAL A 210 -9.81 -0.36 15.73
C VAL A 210 -9.46 0.86 14.90
N VAL A 211 -8.67 1.80 15.43
CA VAL A 211 -8.21 2.97 14.68
C VAL A 211 -7.37 2.56 13.49
N PHE A 212 -6.47 1.58 13.67
CA PHE A 212 -5.65 1.03 12.59
C PHE A 212 -6.51 0.46 11.45
N LEU A 213 -7.51 -0.37 11.76
CA LEU A 213 -8.43 -0.91 10.76
C LEU A 213 -9.24 0.20 10.08
N ALA A 214 -9.73 1.17 10.86
CA ALA A 214 -10.47 2.32 10.32
C ALA A 214 -9.64 3.19 9.37
N THR A 215 -8.32 3.24 9.52
CA THR A 215 -7.41 4.01 8.66
C THR A 215 -6.89 3.20 7.47
N ALA A 216 -6.80 1.87 7.60
CA ALA A 216 -6.32 0.98 6.54
C ALA A 216 -7.38 0.69 5.46
N LEU A 217 -8.65 0.50 5.86
CA LEU A 217 -9.73 0.02 5.00
C LEU A 217 -10.32 1.05 4.00
N PRO A 218 -10.45 2.36 4.31
CA PRO A 218 -11.22 3.29 3.47
C PRO A 218 -10.69 3.40 2.05
N LEU A 219 -9.38 3.45 1.86
CA LEU A 219 -8.79 3.65 0.53
C LEU A 219 -9.03 2.43 -0.41
N PRO A 220 -8.75 1.18 0.00
CA PRO A 220 -9.08 0.00 -0.80
C PRO A 220 -10.56 -0.15 -1.07
N TRP A 221 -11.40 0.12 -0.07
CA TRP A 221 -12.85 0.03 -0.22
C TRP A 221 -13.38 1.04 -1.24
N LEU A 222 -12.93 2.31 -1.15
CA LEU A 222 -13.31 3.35 -2.10
C LEU A 222 -12.85 3.02 -3.52
N ALA A 223 -11.60 2.57 -3.69
CA ALA A 223 -11.07 2.16 -4.99
C ALA A 223 -11.90 1.00 -5.59
N HIS A 224 -12.29 0.03 -4.78
CA HIS A 224 -13.11 -1.10 -5.19
C HIS A 224 -14.52 -0.67 -5.62
N VAL A 225 -15.20 0.17 -4.83
CA VAL A 225 -16.55 0.68 -5.15
C VAL A 225 -16.54 1.49 -6.45
N LEU A 226 -15.53 2.35 -6.64
CA LEU A 226 -15.39 3.14 -7.87
C LEU A 226 -15.13 2.24 -9.10
N ALA A 227 -14.35 1.17 -8.94
CA ALA A 227 -14.09 0.20 -9.99
C ALA A 227 -15.39 -0.55 -10.39
N GLN A 228 -16.18 -0.99 -9.42
CA GLN A 228 -17.45 -1.69 -9.68
C GLN A 228 -18.49 -0.80 -10.38
N ARG A 229 -18.64 0.44 -9.95
CA ARG A 229 -19.61 1.37 -10.57
C ARG A 229 -19.36 1.55 -12.07
N ARG A 230 -18.10 1.61 -12.52
CA ARG A 230 -17.77 1.70 -13.95
C ARG A 230 -18.06 0.41 -14.72
N ALA A 231 -17.83 -0.75 -14.13
CA ALA A 231 -18.13 -2.02 -14.78
C ALA A 231 -19.62 -2.18 -15.09
N LEU A 232 -20.50 -1.57 -14.28
CA LEU A 232 -21.96 -1.58 -14.49
C LEU A 232 -22.39 -0.59 -15.58
N THR A 233 -21.77 0.60 -15.67
CA THR A 233 -22.11 1.60 -16.69
C THR A 233 -21.67 1.23 -18.11
N HIS A 234 -20.73 0.31 -18.27
CA HIS A 234 -20.32 -0.21 -19.59
C HIS A 234 -21.15 -1.42 -20.06
N ARG A 235 -22.04 -1.95 -19.23
CA ARG A 235 -22.94 -3.07 -19.57
C ARG A 235 -24.38 -2.64 -19.87
N ALA A 236 -24.72 -1.39 -19.63
CA ALA A 236 -25.99 -0.76 -19.98
C ALA A 236 -25.85 0.06 -21.27
#